data_057b81c80c2b6b2407b787b4b4c0ac91
#
_entry.id   057b81c80c2b6b2407b787b4b4c0ac91
#
_cell.length_a   1.000
_cell.length_b   1.000
_cell.length_c   1.000
_cell.angle_alpha   90.00
_cell.angle_beta   90.00
_cell.angle_gamma   90.00
#
_symmetry.space_group_name_H-M   'P 1'
#
loop_
_entity.id
_entity.type
_entity.pdbx_description
1 polymer ?
#
loop_
_entity_poly.entity_id
_entity_poly.type
_entity_poly.pdbx_seq_one_letter_code
_entity_poly.pdbx_strand_id
1 'polypeptide(L)'
;DRAWIANRAREIMRTFIAELGQDIFISIPSSAGINKMLLDMVEDLIPHEARFIPNLIRKISEGMVQELLYGNVDFYNKALPKFENDKELNDALSKSFSAMTNDTFERKKLDARFRGIAMKTMEIIPFFKDVCDMKDHDIVLIDDTISYGDTIDEACRLMVENFQPASVSVLTLCSSK
;
A
#
# COMPACT_ATOMS: atom_id res chain seq x y z
N ASP A 1 8.15 -6.05 24.12
CA ASP A 1 8.74 -4.75 24.43
C ASP A 1 8.92 -3.95 23.14
N ARG A 2 8.17 -2.83 22.98
CA ARG A 2 8.18 -2.00 21.76
C ARG A 2 9.57 -1.43 21.44
N ALA A 3 10.35 -1.11 22.49
CA ALA A 3 11.69 -0.57 22.32
C ALA A 3 12.66 -1.61 21.72
N TRP A 4 12.53 -2.87 22.09
CA TRP A 4 13.33 -3.95 21.52
C TRP A 4 13.02 -4.14 20.04
N ILE A 5 11.73 -4.14 19.66
CA ILE A 5 11.30 -4.28 18.26
C ILE A 5 11.85 -3.10 17.43
N ALA A 6 11.73 -1.87 17.95
CA ALA A 6 12.23 -0.69 17.28
C ALA A 6 13.76 -0.73 17.08
N ASN A 7 14.51 -1.14 18.09
CA ASN A 7 15.97 -1.26 18.00
C ASN A 7 16.38 -2.35 17.00
N ARG A 8 15.68 -3.49 16.98
CA ARG A 8 15.97 -4.56 16.04
C ARG A 8 15.63 -4.18 14.60
N ALA A 9 14.52 -3.45 14.40
CA ALA A 9 14.15 -2.90 13.12
C ALA A 9 15.23 -1.93 12.60
N ARG A 10 15.71 -1.02 13.44
CA ARG A 10 16.81 -0.10 13.08
C ARG A 10 18.08 -0.83 12.67
N GLU A 11 18.45 -1.87 13.40
CA GLU A 11 19.66 -2.65 13.11
C GLU A 11 19.58 -3.34 11.74
N ILE A 12 18.43 -3.95 11.45
CA ILE A 12 18.15 -4.58 10.16
C ILE A 12 18.14 -3.52 9.04
N MET A 13 17.43 -2.40 9.24
CA MET A 13 17.36 -1.32 8.26
C MET A 13 18.73 -0.75 7.91
N ARG A 14 19.62 -0.52 8.88
CA ARG A 14 20.97 -0.02 8.63
C ARG A 14 21.74 -0.87 7.62
N THR A 15 21.59 -2.18 7.69
CA THR A 15 22.27 -3.11 6.77
C THR A 15 21.75 -2.98 5.34
N PHE A 16 20.42 -2.85 5.17
CA PHE A 16 19.82 -2.76 3.85
C PHE A 16 19.89 -1.35 3.24
N ILE A 17 19.72 -0.31 4.05
CA ILE A 17 19.71 1.08 3.58
C ILE A 17 21.08 1.49 3.02
N ALA A 18 22.17 1.00 3.59
CA ALA A 18 23.52 1.29 3.09
C ALA A 18 23.76 0.78 1.65
N GLU A 19 22.96 -0.17 1.20
CA GLU A 19 22.99 -0.74 -0.17
C GLU A 19 22.02 -0.07 -1.14
N LEU A 20 21.06 0.71 -0.63
CA LEU A 20 20.01 1.36 -1.41
C LEU A 20 20.45 2.77 -1.78
N GLY A 21 21.21 3.01 -2.79
CA GLY A 21 21.50 4.37 -3.30
C GLY A 21 20.23 5.11 -3.79
N GLN A 22 19.22 5.26 -2.94
CA GLN A 22 17.85 5.63 -3.31
C GLN A 22 17.55 7.09 -2.94
N ASP A 23 16.79 7.78 -3.79
CA ASP A 23 16.57 9.22 -3.70
C ASP A 23 15.30 9.60 -2.92
N ILE A 24 14.24 8.79 -3.03
CA ILE A 24 12.91 9.13 -2.52
C ILE A 24 12.30 7.98 -1.73
N PHE A 25 11.87 8.27 -0.51
CA PHE A 25 11.22 7.32 0.39
C PHE A 25 9.76 7.71 0.63
N ILE A 26 8.85 6.77 0.48
CA ILE A 26 7.40 6.97 0.54
C ILE A 26 6.77 5.90 1.42
N SER A 27 5.98 6.30 2.43
CA SER A 27 5.22 5.33 3.23
C SER A 27 3.91 4.94 2.55
N ILE A 28 3.63 3.64 2.49
CA ILE A 28 2.32 3.14 2.10
C ILE A 28 1.32 3.37 3.25
N PRO A 29 0.05 3.76 3.00
CA PRO A 29 -0.91 4.03 4.06
C PRO A 29 -1.23 2.77 4.88
N SER A 30 -0.94 2.78 6.17
CA SER A 30 -1.29 1.71 7.10
C SER A 30 -2.33 2.18 8.11
N SER A 31 -3.23 1.28 8.53
CA SER A 31 -4.28 1.60 9.50
C SER A 31 -3.75 1.87 10.91
N ALA A 32 -2.57 1.35 11.23
CA ALA A 32 -1.93 1.50 12.54
C ALA A 32 -0.85 2.59 12.59
N GLY A 33 -0.61 3.31 11.49
CA GLY A 33 0.44 4.33 11.41
C GLY A 33 1.88 3.78 11.48
N ILE A 34 2.04 2.45 11.41
CA ILE A 34 3.35 1.80 11.53
C ILE A 34 4.27 2.21 10.39
N ASN A 35 3.76 2.32 9.18
CA ASN A 35 4.56 2.67 8.00
C ASN A 35 5.12 4.09 8.10
N LYS A 36 4.38 5.02 8.72
CA LYS A 36 4.91 6.35 9.01
C LYS A 36 6.05 6.28 10.03
N MET A 37 5.88 5.51 11.10
CA MET A 37 6.95 5.31 12.08
C MET A 37 8.19 4.69 11.45
N LEU A 38 8.02 3.75 10.50
CA LEU A 38 9.13 3.16 9.77
C LEU A 38 9.83 4.18 8.86
N LEU A 39 9.05 5.04 8.18
CA LEU A 39 9.61 6.13 7.37
C LEU A 39 10.44 7.09 8.25
N ASP A 40 9.91 7.50 9.41
CA ASP A 40 10.63 8.36 10.35
C ASP A 40 11.93 7.68 10.85
N MET A 41 11.91 6.36 11.07
CA MET A 41 13.12 5.60 11.43
C MET A 41 14.15 5.53 10.31
N VAL A 42 13.71 5.43 9.06
CA VAL A 42 14.58 5.41 7.87
C VAL A 42 15.22 6.79 7.69
N GLU A 43 14.44 7.87 7.88
CA GLU A 43 14.93 9.26 7.83
C GLU A 43 16.07 9.51 8.82
N ASP A 44 15.97 8.96 10.05
CA ASP A 44 17.04 9.03 11.05
C ASP A 44 18.35 8.30 10.65
N LEU A 45 18.29 7.40 9.67
CA LEU A 45 19.39 6.51 9.30
C LEU A 45 20.08 6.90 8.00
N ILE A 46 19.45 7.71 7.15
CA ILE A 46 19.93 8.10 5.83
C ILE A 46 20.54 9.50 5.86
N PRO A 47 21.62 9.77 5.10
CA PRO A 47 22.15 11.11 4.94
C PRO A 47 21.15 12.09 4.34
N HIS A 48 21.30 13.37 4.66
CA HIS A 48 20.37 14.49 4.40
C HIS A 48 20.00 14.77 2.92
N GLU A 49 20.47 13.98 1.97
CA GLU A 49 20.19 14.17 0.54
C GLU A 49 18.93 13.44 0.05
N ALA A 50 18.43 12.47 0.81
CA ALA A 50 17.23 11.74 0.45
C ALA A 50 15.95 12.55 0.74
N ARG A 51 14.94 12.39 -0.11
CA ARG A 51 13.61 13.00 0.07
C ARG A 51 12.67 12.02 0.74
N PHE A 52 11.97 12.50 1.77
CA PHE A 52 10.97 11.73 2.50
C PHE A 52 9.59 12.33 2.28
N ILE A 53 8.67 11.57 1.69
CA ILE A 53 7.34 12.06 1.35
C ILE A 53 6.29 11.20 2.07
N PRO A 54 5.96 11.57 3.31
CA PRO A 54 4.87 10.94 4.02
C PRO A 54 3.53 11.34 3.38
N ASN A 55 2.56 10.46 3.43
CA ASN A 55 1.18 10.73 2.98
C ASN A 55 1.01 11.09 1.50
N LEU A 56 1.95 10.71 0.62
CA LEU A 56 1.79 10.84 -0.82
C LEU A 56 0.60 10.02 -1.32
N ILE A 57 0.49 8.80 -0.79
CA ILE A 57 -0.56 7.84 -1.10
C ILE A 57 -1.60 7.89 0.02
N ARG A 58 -2.88 7.89 -0.33
CA ARG A 58 -3.98 7.70 0.63
C ARG A 58 -4.89 6.56 0.23
N LYS A 59 -5.54 5.93 1.21
CA LYS A 59 -6.63 5.00 0.96
C LYS A 59 -7.85 5.79 0.50
N ILE A 60 -8.56 5.28 -0.50
CA ILE A 60 -9.85 5.83 -0.90
C ILE A 60 -10.94 5.39 0.08
N SER A 61 -12.05 6.13 0.12
CA SER A 61 -13.16 5.82 1.02
C SER A 61 -13.82 4.49 0.65
N GLU A 62 -14.50 3.87 1.61
CA GLU A 62 -15.26 2.65 1.40
C GLU A 62 -16.29 2.82 0.29
N GLY A 63 -17.06 3.91 0.31
CA GLY A 63 -18.08 4.18 -0.70
C GLY A 63 -17.51 4.25 -2.12
N MET A 64 -16.34 4.89 -2.30
CA MET A 64 -15.65 4.92 -3.60
C MET A 64 -15.19 3.53 -4.05
N VAL A 65 -14.67 2.70 -3.13
CA VAL A 65 -14.29 1.32 -3.48
C VAL A 65 -15.54 0.53 -3.90
N GLN A 66 -16.62 0.68 -3.16
CA GLN A 66 -17.89 0.00 -3.44
C GLN A 66 -18.40 0.36 -4.83
N GLU A 67 -18.45 1.65 -5.19
CA GLU A 67 -18.83 2.11 -6.53
C GLU A 67 -17.94 1.53 -7.62
N LEU A 68 -16.61 1.56 -7.39
CA LEU A 68 -15.64 1.03 -8.33
C LEU A 68 -15.77 -0.48 -8.53
N LEU A 69 -16.14 -1.24 -7.51
CA LEU A 69 -16.27 -2.70 -7.61
C LEU A 69 -17.59 -3.08 -8.27
N TYR A 70 -18.72 -2.48 -7.89
CA TYR A 70 -20.04 -2.80 -8.49
C TYR A 70 -20.15 -2.43 -9.98
N GLY A 71 -19.35 -1.50 -10.47
CA GLY A 71 -19.27 -1.13 -11.89
C GLY A 71 -18.18 -1.84 -12.69
N ASN A 72 -17.36 -2.69 -12.06
CA ASN A 72 -16.14 -3.22 -12.67
C ASN A 72 -16.31 -4.65 -13.18
N VAL A 73 -16.55 -4.78 -14.49
CA VAL A 73 -16.69 -6.07 -15.17
C VAL A 73 -15.48 -6.99 -14.98
N ASP A 74 -14.25 -6.44 -15.03
CA ASP A 74 -13.04 -7.23 -14.85
C ASP A 74 -12.92 -7.80 -13.43
N PHE A 75 -13.32 -7.02 -12.43
CA PHE A 75 -13.40 -7.51 -11.06
C PHE A 75 -14.37 -8.68 -10.95
N TYR A 76 -15.58 -8.53 -11.49
CA TYR A 76 -16.59 -9.58 -11.48
C TYR A 76 -16.12 -10.85 -12.19
N ASN A 77 -15.53 -10.74 -13.37
CA ASN A 77 -15.01 -11.87 -14.13
C ASN A 77 -13.90 -12.64 -13.37
N LYS A 78 -13.09 -11.95 -12.56
CA LYS A 78 -12.06 -12.57 -11.73
C LYS A 78 -12.60 -13.13 -10.42
N ALA A 79 -13.63 -12.51 -9.87
CA ALA A 79 -14.23 -12.91 -8.60
C ALA A 79 -15.20 -14.08 -8.75
N LEU A 80 -16.08 -14.04 -9.74
CA LEU A 80 -17.16 -14.99 -9.93
C LEU A 80 -16.73 -16.47 -9.89
N PRO A 81 -15.63 -16.88 -10.52
CA PRO A 81 -15.16 -18.27 -10.45
C PRO A 81 -14.82 -18.78 -9.03
N LYS A 82 -14.71 -17.89 -8.05
CA LYS A 82 -14.44 -18.22 -6.64
C LYS A 82 -15.73 -18.39 -5.81
N PHE A 83 -16.90 -18.22 -6.43
CA PHE A 83 -18.22 -18.30 -5.81
C PHE A 83 -19.11 -19.24 -6.61
N GLU A 84 -20.14 -19.82 -5.97
CA GLU A 84 -21.07 -20.73 -6.65
C GLU A 84 -21.94 -20.01 -7.69
N ASN A 85 -22.27 -18.74 -7.44
CA ASN A 85 -23.10 -17.92 -8.31
C ASN A 85 -23.00 -16.43 -7.96
N ASP A 86 -23.57 -15.58 -8.80
CA ASP A 86 -23.62 -14.12 -8.63
C ASP A 86 -24.23 -13.68 -7.30
N LYS A 87 -25.22 -14.40 -6.81
CA LYS A 87 -25.89 -14.06 -5.56
C LYS A 87 -24.94 -14.22 -4.39
N GLU A 88 -24.23 -15.34 -4.32
CA GLU A 88 -23.24 -15.59 -3.25
C GLU A 88 -22.09 -14.56 -3.29
N LEU A 89 -21.63 -14.20 -4.49
CA LEU A 89 -20.63 -13.15 -4.66
C LEU A 89 -21.12 -11.81 -4.11
N ASN A 90 -22.34 -11.38 -4.49
CA ASN A 90 -22.91 -10.12 -4.03
C ASN A 90 -23.20 -10.12 -2.53
N ASP A 91 -23.65 -11.24 -1.95
CA ASP A 91 -23.87 -11.39 -0.52
C ASP A 91 -22.54 -11.28 0.24
N ALA A 92 -21.46 -11.88 -0.28
CA ALA A 92 -20.10 -11.79 0.30
C ALA A 92 -19.54 -10.37 0.22
N LEU A 93 -19.74 -9.64 -0.88
CA LEU A 93 -19.39 -8.23 -1.00
C LEU A 93 -20.15 -7.38 0.01
N SER A 94 -21.48 -7.49 0.02
CA SER A 94 -22.36 -6.75 0.94
C SER A 94 -21.96 -6.98 2.40
N LYS A 95 -21.72 -8.23 2.79
CA LYS A 95 -21.25 -8.58 4.14
C LYS A 95 -19.89 -7.98 4.46
N SER A 96 -18.97 -8.00 3.50
CA SER A 96 -17.62 -7.44 3.68
C SER A 96 -17.69 -5.92 3.92
N PHE A 97 -18.48 -5.20 3.13
CA PHE A 97 -18.67 -3.76 3.31
C PHE A 97 -19.40 -3.42 4.62
N SER A 98 -20.43 -4.19 4.97
CA SER A 98 -21.14 -3.99 6.24
C SER A 98 -20.27 -4.22 7.49
N ALA A 99 -19.16 -4.93 7.37
CA ALA A 99 -18.18 -5.12 8.44
C ALA A 99 -17.19 -3.95 8.58
N MET A 100 -17.16 -3.02 7.62
CA MET A 100 -16.33 -1.83 7.70
C MET A 100 -17.04 -0.79 8.56
N THR A 101 -16.35 -0.27 9.57
CA THR A 101 -16.95 0.62 10.59
C THR A 101 -16.52 2.08 10.46
N ASN A 102 -15.56 2.34 9.57
CA ASN A 102 -15.00 3.67 9.33
C ASN A 102 -15.10 3.95 7.83
N ASP A 103 -15.13 5.22 7.44
CA ASP A 103 -15.17 5.65 6.03
C ASP A 103 -13.94 5.22 5.22
N THR A 104 -13.00 4.49 5.84
CA THR A 104 -11.76 4.04 5.22
C THR A 104 -11.87 2.57 4.85
N PHE A 105 -11.58 2.25 3.59
CA PHE A 105 -11.56 0.88 3.11
C PHE A 105 -10.48 0.04 3.80
N GLU A 106 -10.88 -1.12 4.31
CA GLU A 106 -9.98 -2.08 4.95
C GLU A 106 -10.02 -3.43 4.23
N ARG A 107 -9.05 -3.67 3.34
CA ARG A 107 -8.95 -4.93 2.54
C ARG A 107 -9.01 -6.20 3.40
N LYS A 108 -8.48 -6.17 4.63
CA LYS A 108 -8.51 -7.31 5.56
C LYS A 108 -9.91 -7.73 5.99
N LYS A 109 -10.90 -6.84 5.85
CA LYS A 109 -12.31 -7.11 6.16
C LYS A 109 -13.09 -7.71 4.99
N LEU A 110 -12.50 -7.74 3.81
CA LEU A 110 -13.08 -8.45 2.67
C LEU A 110 -13.07 -9.96 2.92
N ASP A 111 -14.06 -10.66 2.36
CA ASP A 111 -14.05 -12.12 2.27
C ASP A 111 -12.72 -12.59 1.66
N ALA A 112 -12.15 -13.66 2.22
CA ALA A 112 -10.84 -14.15 1.82
C ALA A 112 -10.75 -14.49 0.31
N ARG A 113 -11.87 -14.83 -0.32
CA ARG A 113 -11.96 -15.15 -1.75
C ARG A 113 -11.68 -13.95 -2.66
N PHE A 114 -11.83 -12.72 -2.16
CA PHE A 114 -11.46 -11.50 -2.90
C PHE A 114 -9.98 -11.17 -2.85
N ARG A 115 -9.21 -11.84 -1.99
CA ARG A 115 -7.76 -11.59 -1.90
C ARG A 115 -7.06 -12.04 -3.18
N GLY A 116 -6.04 -11.29 -3.59
CA GLY A 116 -5.33 -11.52 -4.86
C GLY A 116 -6.11 -11.05 -6.10
N ILE A 117 -7.28 -10.42 -5.93
CA ILE A 117 -7.96 -9.73 -7.03
C ILE A 117 -7.54 -8.26 -6.98
N ALA A 118 -6.95 -7.77 -8.06
CA ALA A 118 -6.54 -6.36 -8.16
C ALA A 118 -7.74 -5.43 -7.97
N MET A 119 -7.62 -4.51 -7.02
CA MET A 119 -8.63 -3.52 -6.68
C MET A 119 -7.98 -2.16 -6.57
N LYS A 120 -8.67 -1.13 -7.02
CA LYS A 120 -8.27 0.26 -6.76
C LYS A 120 -8.74 0.65 -5.36
N THR A 121 -7.82 0.69 -4.40
CA THR A 121 -8.10 0.99 -2.98
C THR A 121 -7.28 2.16 -2.46
N MET A 122 -6.37 2.67 -3.30
CA MET A 122 -5.49 3.79 -2.99
C MET A 122 -5.41 4.78 -4.15
N GLU A 123 -5.05 6.00 -3.86
CA GLU A 123 -4.78 7.04 -4.84
C GLU A 123 -3.63 7.95 -4.40
N ILE A 124 -3.02 8.63 -5.38
CA ILE A 124 -2.09 9.73 -5.11
C ILE A 124 -2.89 10.96 -4.71
N ILE A 125 -2.49 11.62 -3.62
CA ILE A 125 -3.08 12.90 -3.25
C ILE A 125 -2.79 13.91 -4.38
N PRO A 126 -3.82 14.57 -4.97
CA PRO A 126 -3.66 15.39 -6.17
C PRO A 126 -2.56 16.45 -6.07
N PHE A 127 -2.45 17.11 -4.93
CA PHE A 127 -1.41 18.13 -4.68
C PHE A 127 0.01 17.63 -5.03
N PHE A 128 0.33 16.39 -4.69
CA PHE A 128 1.68 15.86 -4.93
C PHE A 128 1.97 15.56 -6.40
N LYS A 129 0.93 15.35 -7.24
CA LYS A 129 1.12 15.15 -8.67
C LYS A 129 1.71 16.39 -9.35
N ASP A 130 1.34 17.57 -8.84
CA ASP A 130 1.73 18.84 -9.42
C ASP A 130 3.07 19.37 -8.89
N VAL A 131 3.46 18.95 -7.68
CA VAL A 131 4.63 19.53 -6.98
C VAL A 131 5.81 18.58 -6.83
N CYS A 132 5.60 17.27 -6.98
CA CYS A 132 6.66 16.28 -6.81
C CYS A 132 7.17 15.80 -8.17
N ASP A 133 8.37 16.22 -8.54
CA ASP A 133 9.10 15.60 -9.63
C ASP A 133 9.82 14.35 -9.12
N MET A 134 9.39 13.18 -9.61
CA MET A 134 9.97 11.88 -9.29
C MET A 134 10.39 11.12 -10.55
N LYS A 135 10.30 11.79 -11.71
CA LYS A 135 10.69 11.17 -12.97
C LYS A 135 12.19 10.85 -12.94
N ASP A 136 12.51 9.66 -13.41
CA ASP A 136 13.87 9.13 -13.47
C ASP A 136 14.60 9.02 -12.11
N HIS A 137 13.87 9.17 -10.98
CA HIS A 137 14.40 8.92 -9.63
C HIS A 137 14.14 7.49 -9.16
N ASP A 138 14.98 7.02 -8.26
CA ASP A 138 14.77 5.75 -7.56
C ASP A 138 13.84 5.95 -6.37
N ILE A 139 12.77 5.14 -6.27
CA ILE A 139 11.76 5.23 -5.21
C ILE A 139 11.82 3.99 -4.32
N VAL A 140 11.74 4.20 -3.01
CA VAL A 140 11.50 3.15 -2.01
C VAL A 140 10.13 3.32 -1.39
N LEU A 141 9.28 2.33 -1.55
CA LEU A 141 8.02 2.20 -0.84
C LEU A 141 8.25 1.49 0.50
N ILE A 142 7.71 2.04 1.59
CA ILE A 142 7.83 1.46 2.93
C ILE A 142 6.51 0.87 3.35
N ASP A 143 6.52 -0.43 3.67
CA ASP A 143 5.36 -1.16 4.21
C ASP A 143 5.78 -2.00 5.43
N ASP A 144 4.87 -2.26 6.36
CA ASP A 144 5.16 -3.05 7.56
C ASP A 144 5.18 -4.55 7.25
N THR A 145 4.31 -5.01 6.37
CA THR A 145 4.10 -6.44 6.14
C THR A 145 3.68 -6.75 4.71
N ILE A 146 4.37 -7.68 4.08
CA ILE A 146 3.91 -8.31 2.83
C ILE A 146 3.16 -9.60 3.17
N SER A 147 1.87 -9.65 2.85
CA SER A 147 1.07 -10.87 2.92
C SER A 147 0.77 -11.44 1.53
N TYR A 148 -0.12 -10.83 0.80
CA TYR A 148 -0.48 -11.23 -0.57
C TYR A 148 0.15 -10.36 -1.66
N GLY A 149 0.84 -9.27 -1.29
CA GLY A 149 1.43 -8.31 -2.22
C GLY A 149 0.46 -7.28 -2.81
N ASP A 150 -0.85 -7.48 -2.72
CA ASP A 150 -1.86 -6.64 -3.37
C ASP A 150 -1.71 -5.13 -3.09
N THR A 151 -1.34 -4.78 -1.85
CA THR A 151 -1.15 -3.37 -1.44
C THR A 151 0.09 -2.79 -2.09
N ILE A 152 1.16 -3.56 -2.14
CA ILE A 152 2.43 -3.17 -2.75
C ILE A 152 2.28 -3.06 -4.26
N ASP A 153 1.66 -4.04 -4.90
CA ASP A 153 1.43 -4.03 -6.36
C ASP A 153 0.63 -2.79 -6.78
N GLU A 154 -0.40 -2.43 -6.00
CA GLU A 154 -1.18 -1.22 -6.25
C GLU A 154 -0.35 0.05 -6.04
N ALA A 155 0.45 0.13 -4.98
CA ALA A 155 1.31 1.27 -4.72
C ALA A 155 2.39 1.42 -5.80
N CYS A 156 3.04 0.34 -6.22
CA CYS A 156 3.99 0.34 -7.34
C CYS A 156 3.34 0.83 -8.63
N ARG A 157 2.15 0.33 -8.95
CA ARG A 157 1.39 0.77 -10.13
C ARG A 157 1.09 2.28 -10.07
N LEU A 158 0.67 2.79 -8.91
CA LEU A 158 0.43 4.23 -8.73
C LEU A 158 1.69 5.07 -8.96
N MET A 159 2.86 4.60 -8.51
CA MET A 159 4.12 5.31 -8.76
C MET A 159 4.45 5.35 -10.24
N VAL A 160 4.42 4.19 -10.91
CA VAL A 160 4.76 4.09 -12.33
C VAL A 160 3.81 4.91 -13.22
N GLU A 161 2.49 4.81 -12.98
CA GLU A 161 1.48 5.51 -13.78
C GLU A 161 1.52 7.03 -13.61
N ASN A 162 1.91 7.55 -12.42
CA ASN A 162 1.83 8.98 -12.15
C ASN A 162 3.18 9.71 -12.25
N PHE A 163 4.30 9.03 -12.02
CA PHE A 163 5.60 9.69 -11.86
C PHE A 163 6.72 9.16 -12.76
N GLN A 164 6.55 7.99 -13.38
CA GLN A 164 7.56 7.39 -14.28
C GLN A 164 8.97 7.32 -13.65
N PRO A 165 9.12 6.74 -12.45
CA PRO A 165 10.42 6.64 -11.78
C PRO A 165 11.39 5.75 -12.54
N ALA A 166 12.70 5.87 -12.25
CA ALA A 166 13.73 4.99 -12.79
C ALA A 166 13.57 3.56 -12.22
N SER A 167 13.30 3.47 -10.91
CA SER A 167 12.99 2.19 -10.25
C SER A 167 12.03 2.37 -9.10
N VAL A 168 11.34 1.27 -8.72
CA VAL A 168 10.52 1.21 -7.50
C VAL A 168 10.94 -0.03 -6.71
N SER A 169 11.47 0.19 -5.53
CA SER A 169 11.86 -0.83 -4.56
C SER A 169 10.90 -0.83 -3.37
N VAL A 170 10.86 -1.91 -2.62
CA VAL A 170 10.02 -2.04 -1.43
C VAL A 170 10.85 -2.43 -0.23
N LEU A 171 10.75 -1.65 0.85
CA LEU A 171 11.30 -1.96 2.15
C LEU A 171 10.18 -2.45 3.08
N THR A 172 10.31 -3.66 3.60
CA THR A 172 9.34 -4.24 4.53
C THR A 172 10.01 -4.91 5.71
N LEU A 173 9.37 -4.89 6.88
CA LEU A 173 9.87 -5.56 8.08
C LEU A 173 9.57 -7.06 8.11
N CYS A 174 8.44 -7.46 7.57
CA CYS A 174 7.95 -8.83 7.64
C CYS A 174 7.37 -9.29 6.31
N SER A 175 7.61 -10.55 5.98
CA SER A 175 6.89 -11.26 4.92
C SER A 175 6.18 -12.45 5.57
N SER A 176 4.86 -12.49 5.47
CA SER A 176 4.09 -13.68 5.83
C SER A 176 4.06 -14.61 4.62
N LYS A 177 4.77 -15.75 4.71
CA LYS A 177 4.61 -16.85 3.76
C LYS A 177 3.44 -17.72 4.20
#